data_088dbaf86fa2a2ac4787ac680c3a4402
#
_entry.id   088dbaf86fa2a2ac4787ac680c3a4402
#
_cell.length_a   1.000
_cell.length_b   1.000
_cell.length_c   1.000
_cell.angle_alpha   90.00
_cell.angle_beta   90.00
_cell.angle_gamma   90.00
#
_symmetry.space_group_name_H-M   'P 1'
#
loop_
_entity.id
_entity.type
_entity.pdbx_description
1 polymer ?
#
loop_
_entity_poly.entity_id
_entity_poly.type
_entity_poly.pdbx_seq_one_letter_code
_entity_poly.pdbx_strand_id
1 'polypeptide(L)'
;AKNRPSTIVWCMGQTQHTIGNSMVRASCILQLALGNIGKSGGGANIFRGHDNVQGATDVGPNPDSLPGYYGLAAGSWKHYATVWGVDYEWIKGRYAPDMMEKSGTTVSRWVDAVLEKNDMVDQQTDVKGLFFWGHAPNSQTRGLDMKRAMDKLDLLVVVDPYPSATAAMAAMPSAEGQTVNKNRNVYLLPAATQFETCGTATASNRSIQWREKVIDPLFESVPDHVIMQAFADRLGFGEELSKNYKMLNSTFAGKQWREPQIE
;
A
#
# COMPACT_ATOMS: atom_id res chain seq x y z
N ALA A 1 -34.21 17.84 -1.14
CA ALA A 1 -34.47 19.24 -0.72
C ALA A 1 -35.48 19.35 0.42
N LYS A 2 -36.44 18.43 0.56
CA LYS A 2 -37.47 18.50 1.61
C LYS A 2 -36.97 18.01 2.97
N ASN A 3 -36.09 17.00 2.99
CA ASN A 3 -35.54 16.42 4.22
C ASN A 3 -34.12 16.94 4.44
N ARG A 4 -33.94 17.79 5.42
CA ARG A 4 -32.64 18.43 5.77
C ARG A 4 -32.40 18.35 7.27
N PRO A 5 -31.13 18.33 7.71
CA PRO A 5 -29.90 18.27 6.91
C PRO A 5 -29.71 16.91 6.23
N SER A 6 -28.94 16.89 5.14
CA SER A 6 -28.55 15.65 4.46
C SER A 6 -27.06 15.67 4.16
N THR A 7 -26.45 14.51 4.12
CA THR A 7 -25.04 14.34 3.77
C THR A 7 -24.89 13.57 2.47
N ILE A 8 -23.84 13.88 1.71
CA ILE A 8 -23.39 13.08 0.58
C ILE A 8 -22.14 12.33 1.01
N VAL A 9 -22.13 11.02 0.79
CA VAL A 9 -20.99 10.16 1.07
C VAL A 9 -20.45 9.61 -0.23
N TRP A 10 -19.15 9.68 -0.45
CA TRP A 10 -18.48 9.09 -1.60
C TRP A 10 -17.11 8.50 -1.25
N CYS A 11 -16.53 7.80 -2.20
CA CYS A 11 -15.17 7.26 -2.15
C CYS A 11 -14.56 7.33 -3.55
N MET A 12 -13.65 6.43 -3.88
CA MET A 12 -12.90 6.40 -5.14
C MET A 12 -13.76 6.24 -6.38
N GLY A 13 -14.98 5.68 -6.29
CA GLY A 13 -15.92 5.62 -7.41
C GLY A 13 -16.25 6.99 -8.01
N GLN A 14 -16.16 8.06 -7.21
CA GLN A 14 -16.31 9.43 -7.69
C GLN A 14 -14.97 10.12 -7.99
N THR A 15 -13.91 9.79 -7.28
CA THR A 15 -12.65 10.53 -7.36
C THR A 15 -11.61 9.92 -8.29
N GLN A 16 -11.65 8.60 -8.54
CA GLN A 16 -10.66 7.89 -9.34
C GLN A 16 -10.98 7.96 -10.85
N HIS A 17 -11.16 9.18 -11.35
CA HIS A 17 -11.43 9.50 -12.75
C HIS A 17 -10.60 10.72 -13.18
N THR A 18 -10.36 10.87 -14.46
CA THR A 18 -9.66 12.02 -15.03
C THR A 18 -10.33 13.36 -14.68
N ILE A 19 -11.65 13.34 -14.49
CA ILE A 19 -12.47 14.50 -14.09
C ILE A 19 -12.88 14.46 -12.61
N GLY A 20 -12.23 13.67 -11.78
CA GLY A 20 -12.58 13.47 -10.37
C GLY A 20 -12.73 14.77 -9.57
N ASN A 21 -11.86 15.75 -9.81
CA ASN A 21 -11.95 17.08 -9.17
C ASN A 21 -13.29 17.79 -9.47
N SER A 22 -13.78 17.71 -10.69
CA SER A 22 -15.04 18.31 -11.09
C SER A 22 -16.23 17.59 -10.46
N MET A 23 -16.17 16.27 -10.34
CA MET A 23 -17.21 15.47 -9.67
C MET A 23 -17.31 15.80 -8.17
N VAL A 24 -16.16 15.91 -7.49
CA VAL A 24 -16.13 16.33 -6.08
C VAL A 24 -16.68 17.76 -5.90
N ARG A 25 -16.28 18.69 -6.77
CA ARG A 25 -16.80 20.06 -6.75
C ARG A 25 -18.31 20.10 -6.94
N ALA A 26 -18.87 19.32 -7.86
CA ALA A 26 -20.31 19.27 -8.08
C ALA A 26 -21.06 18.82 -6.81
N SER A 27 -20.57 17.81 -6.11
CA SER A 27 -21.13 17.34 -4.85
C SER A 27 -21.07 18.43 -3.76
N CYS A 28 -19.95 19.13 -3.64
CA CYS A 28 -19.79 20.24 -2.68
C CYS A 28 -20.72 21.41 -3.03
N ILE A 29 -20.83 21.80 -4.30
CA ILE A 29 -21.74 22.87 -4.76
C ILE A 29 -23.19 22.53 -4.42
N LEU A 30 -23.60 21.28 -4.65
CA LEU A 30 -24.95 20.83 -4.31
C LEU A 30 -25.21 20.94 -2.82
N GLN A 31 -24.28 20.54 -1.98
CA GLN A 31 -24.41 20.64 -0.51
C GLN A 31 -24.45 22.09 -0.02
N LEU A 32 -23.68 22.98 -0.64
CA LEU A 32 -23.74 24.40 -0.38
C LEU A 32 -25.09 24.99 -0.80
N ALA A 33 -25.56 24.73 -2.02
CA ALA A 33 -26.83 25.21 -2.54
C ALA A 33 -28.04 24.75 -1.70
N LEU A 34 -27.95 23.54 -1.13
CA LEU A 34 -28.96 23.01 -0.24
C LEU A 34 -28.84 23.49 1.21
N GLY A 35 -27.80 24.25 1.55
CA GLY A 35 -27.58 24.76 2.92
C GLY A 35 -27.30 23.65 3.93
N ASN A 36 -26.67 22.56 3.52
CA ASN A 36 -26.31 21.42 4.40
C ASN A 36 -24.94 21.57 5.04
N ILE A 37 -24.07 22.43 4.49
CA ILE A 37 -22.72 22.65 5.04
C ILE A 37 -22.82 23.41 6.38
N GLY A 38 -22.01 22.96 7.35
CA GLY A 38 -21.97 23.57 8.70
C GLY A 38 -23.12 23.16 9.62
N LYS A 39 -23.93 22.19 9.23
CA LYS A 39 -25.02 21.65 10.06
C LYS A 39 -24.71 20.24 10.50
N SER A 40 -25.01 19.91 11.76
CA SER A 40 -24.89 18.55 12.26
C SER A 40 -25.74 17.59 11.43
N GLY A 41 -25.14 16.48 10.95
CA GLY A 41 -25.78 15.53 10.03
C GLY A 41 -25.81 15.96 8.56
N GLY A 42 -25.23 17.12 8.23
CA GLY A 42 -25.11 17.62 6.86
C GLY A 42 -23.67 17.59 6.35
N GLY A 43 -23.49 17.93 5.08
CA GLY A 43 -22.19 18.12 4.47
C GLY A 43 -21.74 17.02 3.54
N ALA A 44 -20.44 16.95 3.31
CA ALA A 44 -19.78 16.00 2.44
C ALA A 44 -18.83 15.13 3.26
N ASN A 45 -19.00 13.81 3.16
CA ASN A 45 -18.18 12.84 3.87
C ASN A 45 -17.52 11.87 2.90
N ILE A 46 -16.32 11.45 3.22
CA ILE A 46 -15.53 10.57 2.38
C ILE A 46 -15.23 9.27 3.14
N PHE A 47 -15.69 8.15 2.61
CA PHE A 47 -15.21 6.83 3.01
C PHE A 47 -13.96 6.54 2.21
N ARG A 48 -12.80 6.71 2.82
CA ARG A 48 -11.52 6.71 2.12
C ARG A 48 -11.06 5.34 1.59
N GLY A 49 -11.81 4.30 1.81
CA GLY A 49 -11.52 2.93 1.40
C GLY A 49 -11.06 2.09 2.57
N HIS A 50 -9.77 1.85 2.68
CA HIS A 50 -9.22 1.01 3.74
C HIS A 50 -9.23 1.69 5.10
N ASP A 51 -9.30 0.89 6.15
CA ASP A 51 -9.02 1.32 7.51
C ASP A 51 -7.64 1.96 7.57
N ASN A 52 -7.53 3.03 8.33
CA ASN A 52 -6.27 3.73 8.52
C ASN A 52 -5.61 4.31 7.24
N VAL A 53 -6.34 4.44 6.13
CA VAL A 53 -5.82 5.14 4.94
C VAL A 53 -5.36 6.57 5.28
N GLN A 54 -6.07 7.26 6.17
CA GLN A 54 -5.68 8.58 6.64
C GLN A 54 -4.34 8.53 7.37
N GLY A 55 -4.18 7.62 8.33
CA GLY A 55 -2.94 7.46 9.10
C GLY A 55 -1.77 7.03 8.21
N ALA A 56 -1.97 6.09 7.32
CA ALA A 56 -0.95 5.66 6.38
C ALA A 56 -0.45 6.83 5.50
N THR A 57 -1.36 7.67 5.01
CA THR A 57 -0.97 8.84 4.21
C THR A 57 -0.30 9.92 5.06
N ASP A 58 -0.74 10.10 6.31
CA ASP A 58 -0.14 11.09 7.23
C ASP A 58 1.32 10.74 7.57
N VAL A 59 1.65 9.45 7.76
CA VAL A 59 3.02 9.01 8.08
C VAL A 59 3.85 8.60 6.87
N GLY A 60 3.23 8.42 5.71
CA GLY A 60 3.89 8.23 4.42
C GLY A 60 4.49 6.85 4.12
N PRO A 61 3.96 5.72 4.61
CA PRO A 61 4.43 4.40 4.18
C PRO A 61 3.87 4.00 2.81
N ASN A 62 3.62 4.98 1.95
CA ASN A 62 3.11 4.78 0.61
C ASN A 62 4.25 4.94 -0.41
N PRO A 63 4.24 4.22 -1.53
CA PRO A 63 5.30 4.29 -2.52
C PRO A 63 5.30 5.60 -3.33
N ASP A 64 4.23 6.38 -3.23
CA ASP A 64 3.97 7.57 -4.04
C ASP A 64 3.96 8.89 -3.25
N SER A 65 4.20 8.84 -1.94
CA SER A 65 4.17 10.03 -1.11
C SER A 65 5.11 9.96 0.09
N LEU A 66 5.60 11.15 0.49
CA LEU A 66 6.26 11.39 1.76
C LEU A 66 5.23 11.73 2.85
N PRO A 67 5.60 11.72 4.15
CA PRO A 67 4.69 12.07 5.23
C PRO A 67 3.92 13.35 4.94
N GLY A 68 2.66 13.44 5.39
CA GLY A 68 1.84 14.64 5.24
C GLY A 68 1.44 14.98 3.80
N TYR A 69 1.31 13.99 2.94
CA TYR A 69 0.85 14.14 1.55
C TYR A 69 1.84 14.82 0.60
N TYR A 70 3.10 14.92 0.95
CA TYR A 70 4.11 15.43 0.04
C TYR A 70 4.38 14.41 -1.07
N GLY A 71 4.37 14.86 -2.32
CA GLY A 71 4.77 14.01 -3.45
C GLY A 71 6.27 13.75 -3.49
N LEU A 72 6.70 12.89 -4.41
CA LEU A 72 8.11 12.46 -4.54
C LEU A 72 8.96 13.38 -5.45
N ALA A 73 8.56 14.63 -5.64
CA ALA A 73 9.36 15.60 -6.39
C ALA A 73 10.58 16.06 -5.60
N ALA A 74 11.63 16.48 -6.30
CA ALA A 74 12.89 16.92 -5.68
C ALA A 74 12.71 18.02 -4.62
N GLY A 75 11.74 18.94 -4.80
CA GLY A 75 11.42 19.97 -3.81
C GLY A 75 10.92 19.41 -2.48
N SER A 76 10.10 18.37 -2.53
CA SER A 76 9.60 17.68 -1.32
C SER A 76 10.73 16.96 -0.59
N TRP A 77 11.62 16.31 -1.31
CA TRP A 77 12.78 15.65 -0.74
C TRP A 77 13.74 16.64 -0.08
N LYS A 78 13.98 17.79 -0.69
CA LYS A 78 14.78 18.89 -0.09
C LYS A 78 14.14 19.43 1.19
N HIS A 79 12.83 19.59 1.19
CA HIS A 79 12.07 19.98 2.38
C HIS A 79 12.27 18.96 3.51
N TYR A 80 12.09 17.67 3.23
CA TYR A 80 12.26 16.62 4.23
C TYR A 80 13.72 16.43 4.67
N ALA A 81 14.68 16.62 3.80
CA ALA A 81 16.09 16.66 4.19
C ALA A 81 16.32 17.72 5.28
N THR A 82 15.73 18.90 5.11
CA THR A 82 15.80 19.98 6.10
C THR A 82 15.07 19.59 7.40
N VAL A 83 13.86 19.03 7.31
CA VAL A 83 13.07 18.60 8.47
C VAL A 83 13.79 17.51 9.28
N TRP A 84 14.42 16.57 8.61
CA TRP A 84 15.17 15.46 9.23
C TRP A 84 16.59 15.84 9.67
N GLY A 85 17.03 17.03 9.33
CA GLY A 85 18.39 17.50 9.67
C GLY A 85 19.50 16.75 8.95
N VAL A 86 19.24 16.28 7.72
CA VAL A 86 20.20 15.54 6.88
C VAL A 86 20.47 16.27 5.59
N ASP A 87 21.62 15.98 4.98
CA ASP A 87 21.96 16.54 3.66
C ASP A 87 21.10 15.91 2.57
N TYR A 88 20.59 16.72 1.67
CA TYR A 88 19.82 16.26 0.51
C TYR A 88 20.63 15.34 -0.41
N GLU A 89 21.89 15.67 -0.67
CA GLU A 89 22.76 14.84 -1.53
C GLU A 89 23.08 13.49 -0.86
N TRP A 90 23.16 13.45 0.47
CA TRP A 90 23.26 12.20 1.22
C TRP A 90 22.03 11.31 1.02
N ILE A 91 20.81 11.87 1.09
CA ILE A 91 19.58 11.10 0.80
C ILE A 91 19.60 10.62 -0.64
N LYS A 92 19.88 11.53 -1.59
CA LYS A 92 19.91 11.22 -3.02
C LYS A 92 20.88 10.10 -3.36
N GLY A 93 22.04 10.06 -2.72
CA GLY A 93 23.03 8.99 -2.89
C GLY A 93 22.62 7.61 -2.37
N ARG A 94 21.51 7.50 -1.62
CA ARG A 94 20.95 6.24 -1.11
C ARG A 94 20.01 5.54 -2.08
N TYR A 95 19.57 6.23 -3.10
CA TYR A 95 18.65 5.71 -4.11
C TYR A 95 19.38 5.46 -5.43
N ALA A 96 18.78 4.62 -6.25
CA ALA A 96 19.25 4.46 -7.62
C ALA A 96 19.21 5.82 -8.35
N PRO A 97 20.11 6.05 -9.31
CA PRO A 97 20.11 7.28 -10.09
C PRO A 97 18.71 7.60 -10.62
N ASP A 98 18.33 8.86 -10.54
CA ASP A 98 17.05 9.41 -11.01
C ASP A 98 15.78 8.89 -10.31
N MET A 99 15.87 7.96 -9.35
CA MET A 99 14.70 7.40 -8.66
C MET A 99 13.85 8.49 -7.96
N MET A 100 14.49 9.52 -7.42
CA MET A 100 13.80 10.63 -6.75
C MET A 100 13.20 11.65 -7.73
N GLU A 101 13.48 11.54 -8.99
CA GLU A 101 13.04 12.45 -10.06
C GLU A 101 12.08 11.79 -11.04
N LYS A 102 11.99 10.46 -11.04
CA LYS A 102 11.11 9.69 -11.91
C LYS A 102 9.83 9.28 -11.22
N SER A 103 8.72 9.41 -11.92
CA SER A 103 7.46 8.86 -11.50
C SER A 103 7.51 7.33 -11.59
N GLY A 104 6.98 6.65 -10.58
CA GLY A 104 6.78 5.21 -10.63
C GLY A 104 5.75 4.79 -11.68
N THR A 105 5.54 3.50 -11.79
CA THR A 105 4.51 2.91 -12.67
C THR A 105 3.19 2.81 -11.91
N THR A 106 2.09 3.20 -12.56
CA THR A 106 0.77 3.05 -11.95
C THR A 106 0.42 1.58 -11.71
N VAL A 107 -0.42 1.30 -10.72
CA VAL A 107 -0.82 -0.07 -10.34
C VAL A 107 -1.36 -0.88 -11.51
N SER A 108 -2.08 -0.26 -12.44
CA SER A 108 -2.62 -0.93 -13.64
C SER A 108 -1.55 -1.25 -14.70
N ARG A 109 -0.34 -0.70 -14.56
CA ARG A 109 0.71 -0.82 -15.57
C ARG A 109 1.93 -1.66 -15.18
N TRP A 110 1.95 -2.23 -13.97
CA TRP A 110 3.01 -3.17 -13.61
C TRP A 110 3.10 -4.36 -14.55
N VAL A 111 1.97 -4.75 -15.15
CA VAL A 111 1.92 -5.84 -16.14
C VAL A 111 2.74 -5.53 -17.39
N ASP A 112 2.77 -4.28 -17.79
CA ASP A 112 3.57 -3.85 -18.95
C ASP A 112 5.07 -3.97 -18.64
N ALA A 113 5.48 -3.68 -17.41
CA ALA A 113 6.87 -3.84 -16.97
C ALA A 113 7.34 -5.32 -16.96
N VAL A 114 6.42 -6.26 -16.91
CA VAL A 114 6.71 -7.70 -17.00
C VAL A 114 6.59 -8.23 -18.43
N LEU A 115 5.56 -7.78 -19.17
CA LEU A 115 5.21 -8.35 -20.48
C LEU A 115 5.93 -7.68 -21.63
N GLU A 116 6.17 -6.39 -21.54
CA GLU A 116 6.59 -5.58 -22.68
C GLU A 116 7.69 -4.59 -22.29
N LYS A 117 8.82 -4.67 -22.98
CA LYS A 117 9.75 -3.56 -23.08
C LYS A 117 9.24 -2.61 -24.16
N ASN A 118 8.77 -1.45 -23.79
CA ASN A 118 8.38 -0.43 -24.74
C ASN A 118 8.71 0.97 -24.19
N ASP A 119 8.58 1.97 -25.05
CA ASP A 119 8.87 3.37 -24.74
C ASP A 119 7.98 3.94 -23.61
N MET A 120 6.94 3.21 -23.23
CA MET A 120 6.00 3.59 -22.18
C MET A 120 6.47 3.15 -20.78
N VAL A 121 7.42 2.23 -20.70
CA VAL A 121 7.99 1.72 -19.46
C VAL A 121 9.51 1.89 -19.50
N ASP A 122 9.96 2.98 -18.90
CA ASP A 122 11.39 3.31 -18.81
C ASP A 122 12.06 2.40 -17.77
N GLN A 123 12.48 1.22 -18.21
CA GLN A 123 13.17 0.24 -17.39
C GLN A 123 14.31 -0.43 -18.16
N GLN A 124 15.37 -0.75 -17.45
CA GLN A 124 16.56 -1.39 -18.06
C GLN A 124 16.35 -2.89 -18.28
N THR A 125 15.61 -3.55 -17.37
CA THR A 125 15.36 -4.99 -17.37
C THR A 125 13.89 -5.28 -17.11
N ASP A 126 13.44 -6.46 -17.55
CA ASP A 126 12.09 -6.92 -17.21
C ASP A 126 11.94 -7.15 -15.71
N VAL A 127 10.76 -6.87 -15.17
CA VAL A 127 10.44 -7.20 -13.78
C VAL A 127 10.38 -8.71 -13.63
N LYS A 128 11.18 -9.26 -12.72
CA LYS A 128 11.32 -10.69 -12.47
C LYS A 128 10.62 -11.16 -11.19
N GLY A 129 10.49 -10.27 -10.21
CA GLY A 129 9.88 -10.59 -8.92
C GLY A 129 8.87 -9.54 -8.52
N LEU A 130 7.78 -9.97 -7.88
CA LEU A 130 6.75 -9.10 -7.32
C LEU A 130 6.37 -9.51 -5.90
N PHE A 131 6.15 -8.51 -5.07
CA PHE A 131 5.56 -8.65 -3.75
C PHE A 131 4.20 -7.98 -3.76
N PHE A 132 3.14 -8.72 -3.46
CA PHE A 132 1.83 -8.17 -3.16
C PHE A 132 1.62 -8.23 -1.66
N TRP A 133 1.55 -7.07 -1.03
CA TRP A 133 1.42 -6.93 0.40
C TRP A 133 0.05 -6.35 0.75
N GLY A 134 -0.84 -7.21 1.27
CA GLY A 134 -2.22 -6.81 1.58
C GLY A 134 -3.00 -6.32 0.35
N HIS A 135 -2.74 -6.85 -0.83
CA HIS A 135 -3.28 -6.36 -2.08
C HIS A 135 -3.71 -7.50 -3.02
N ALA A 136 -4.91 -7.38 -3.57
CA ALA A 136 -5.47 -8.34 -4.53
C ALA A 136 -5.68 -7.70 -5.92
N PRO A 137 -4.65 -7.61 -6.76
CA PRO A 137 -4.72 -6.93 -8.05
C PRO A 137 -5.69 -7.58 -9.03
N ASN A 138 -6.07 -8.82 -8.84
CA ASN A 138 -7.04 -9.53 -9.66
C ASN A 138 -8.45 -8.92 -9.63
N SER A 139 -8.77 -8.08 -8.64
CA SER A 139 -10.03 -7.32 -8.59
C SER A 139 -9.99 -6.03 -9.40
N GLN A 140 -8.86 -5.72 -10.01
CA GLN A 140 -8.64 -4.53 -10.83
C GLN A 140 -8.85 -4.82 -12.32
N THR A 141 -8.48 -3.87 -13.17
CA THR A 141 -8.54 -3.99 -14.62
C THR A 141 -7.45 -4.94 -15.17
N ARG A 142 -7.63 -5.44 -16.39
CA ARG A 142 -6.63 -6.22 -17.12
C ARG A 142 -6.32 -7.59 -16.53
N GLY A 143 -7.32 -8.31 -16.01
CA GLY A 143 -7.12 -9.60 -15.34
C GLY A 143 -6.40 -10.66 -16.18
N LEU A 144 -6.62 -10.73 -17.50
CA LEU A 144 -5.90 -11.66 -18.39
C LEU A 144 -4.43 -11.28 -18.55
N ASP A 145 -4.12 -9.99 -18.67
CA ASP A 145 -2.73 -9.52 -18.75
C ASP A 145 -2.00 -9.74 -17.42
N MET A 146 -2.69 -9.55 -16.29
CA MET A 146 -2.14 -9.88 -14.98
C MET A 146 -1.76 -11.36 -14.89
N LYS A 147 -2.64 -12.25 -15.36
CA LYS A 147 -2.34 -13.69 -15.37
C LYS A 147 -1.14 -13.99 -16.26
N ARG A 148 -1.07 -13.39 -17.45
CA ARG A 148 0.08 -13.52 -18.36
C ARG A 148 1.38 -13.02 -17.72
N ALA A 149 1.32 -11.89 -17.04
CA ALA A 149 2.48 -11.32 -16.34
C ALA A 149 2.94 -12.25 -15.21
N MET A 150 2.02 -12.73 -14.38
CA MET A 150 2.34 -13.67 -13.29
C MET A 150 2.99 -14.96 -13.81
N ASP A 151 2.58 -15.44 -14.98
CA ASP A 151 3.17 -16.65 -15.59
C ASP A 151 4.62 -16.46 -16.03
N LYS A 152 5.07 -15.22 -16.24
CA LYS A 152 6.46 -14.90 -16.62
C LYS A 152 7.39 -14.60 -15.44
N LEU A 153 6.87 -14.37 -14.24
CA LEU A 153 7.68 -14.04 -13.08
C LEU A 153 8.54 -15.22 -12.64
N ASP A 154 9.72 -14.91 -12.11
CA ASP A 154 10.59 -15.87 -11.42
C ASP A 154 10.18 -16.01 -9.95
N LEU A 155 9.70 -14.93 -9.35
CA LEU A 155 9.31 -14.84 -7.94
C LEU A 155 7.99 -14.10 -7.78
N LEU A 156 7.05 -14.71 -7.05
CA LEU A 156 5.83 -14.09 -6.57
C LEU A 156 5.68 -14.32 -5.08
N VAL A 157 5.65 -13.24 -4.32
CA VAL A 157 5.38 -13.27 -2.86
C VAL A 157 4.07 -12.57 -2.60
N VAL A 158 3.17 -13.24 -1.92
CA VAL A 158 1.88 -12.69 -1.49
C VAL A 158 1.85 -12.70 0.03
N VAL A 159 1.73 -11.54 0.65
CA VAL A 159 1.55 -11.37 2.09
C VAL A 159 0.10 -10.98 2.33
N ASP A 160 -0.68 -11.87 2.91
CA ASP A 160 -2.13 -11.67 3.06
C ASP A 160 -2.65 -12.55 4.21
N PRO A 161 -3.62 -12.09 4.99
CA PRO A 161 -4.26 -12.91 6.02
C PRO A 161 -4.97 -14.14 5.46
N TYR A 162 -5.38 -14.11 4.21
CA TYR A 162 -6.11 -15.19 3.56
C TYR A 162 -5.42 -15.62 2.26
N PRO A 163 -5.60 -16.86 1.81
CA PRO A 163 -5.16 -17.31 0.49
C PRO A 163 -5.99 -16.56 -0.58
N SER A 164 -5.52 -15.37 -0.92
CA SER A 164 -6.21 -14.46 -1.84
C SER A 164 -6.26 -15.03 -3.26
N ALA A 165 -7.16 -14.49 -4.08
CA ALA A 165 -7.21 -14.84 -5.50
C ALA A 165 -5.90 -14.52 -6.23
N THR A 166 -5.08 -13.60 -5.74
CA THR A 166 -3.73 -13.32 -6.26
C THR A 166 -2.82 -14.52 -6.11
N ALA A 167 -2.79 -15.16 -4.93
CA ALA A 167 -2.04 -16.39 -4.70
C ALA A 167 -2.63 -17.55 -5.54
N ALA A 168 -3.97 -17.64 -5.63
CA ALA A 168 -4.64 -18.64 -6.44
C ALA A 168 -4.33 -18.50 -7.94
N MET A 169 -4.23 -17.27 -8.46
CA MET A 169 -3.86 -17.03 -9.87
C MET A 169 -2.52 -17.65 -10.24
N ALA A 170 -1.59 -17.71 -9.30
CA ALA A 170 -0.28 -18.34 -9.54
C ALA A 170 -0.38 -19.86 -9.70
N ALA A 171 -1.38 -20.51 -9.11
CA ALA A 171 -1.65 -21.94 -9.20
C ALA A 171 -2.60 -22.30 -10.36
N MET A 172 -3.27 -21.32 -10.98
CA MET A 172 -4.17 -21.56 -12.11
C MET A 172 -3.39 -22.02 -13.37
N PRO A 173 -4.03 -22.74 -14.29
CA PRO A 173 -3.46 -23.02 -15.61
C PRO A 173 -2.98 -21.75 -16.29
N SER A 174 -1.97 -21.87 -17.13
CA SER A 174 -1.46 -20.75 -17.94
C SER A 174 -2.58 -20.05 -18.71
N ALA A 175 -2.42 -18.76 -18.91
CA ALA A 175 -3.26 -18.07 -19.89
C ALA A 175 -3.05 -18.67 -21.27
N GLU A 176 -4.09 -18.69 -22.10
CA GLU A 176 -4.05 -19.26 -23.45
C GLU A 176 -2.85 -18.69 -24.24
N GLY A 177 -2.10 -19.57 -24.87
CA GLY A 177 -0.92 -19.23 -25.65
C GLY A 177 0.32 -18.83 -24.84
N GLN A 178 0.30 -18.99 -23.51
CA GLN A 178 1.42 -18.68 -22.63
C GLN A 178 2.04 -19.95 -22.01
N THR A 179 3.35 -19.92 -21.86
CA THR A 179 4.08 -20.96 -21.11
C THR A 179 4.39 -20.43 -19.72
N VAL A 180 3.97 -21.18 -18.70
CA VAL A 180 4.34 -20.86 -17.30
C VAL A 180 5.86 -21.02 -17.14
N ASN A 181 6.50 -20.05 -16.50
CA ASN A 181 7.88 -20.19 -16.07
C ASN A 181 7.97 -21.34 -15.06
N LYS A 182 8.56 -22.45 -15.44
CA LYS A 182 8.70 -23.66 -14.60
C LYS A 182 9.59 -23.43 -13.38
N ASN A 183 10.45 -22.43 -13.43
CA ASN A 183 11.35 -22.06 -12.33
C ASN A 183 10.74 -21.05 -11.37
N ARG A 184 9.49 -20.67 -11.60
CA ARG A 184 8.78 -19.70 -10.76
C ARG A 184 8.61 -20.21 -9.33
N ASN A 185 9.00 -19.36 -8.39
CA ASN A 185 8.74 -19.57 -6.97
C ASN A 185 7.55 -18.72 -6.54
N VAL A 186 6.57 -19.33 -5.89
CA VAL A 186 5.40 -18.66 -5.34
C VAL A 186 5.34 -18.92 -3.85
N TYR A 187 5.31 -17.83 -3.07
CA TYR A 187 5.18 -17.89 -1.62
C TYR A 187 3.94 -17.15 -1.17
N LEU A 188 3.14 -17.80 -0.33
CA LEU A 188 2.10 -17.15 0.45
C LEU A 188 2.60 -17.05 1.89
N LEU A 189 2.74 -15.82 2.38
CA LEU A 189 3.12 -15.53 3.76
C LEU A 189 1.87 -15.08 4.51
N PRO A 190 1.39 -15.85 5.48
CA PRO A 190 0.18 -15.51 6.21
C PRO A 190 0.44 -14.34 7.15
N ALA A 191 -0.21 -13.21 6.90
CA ALA A 191 -0.18 -12.03 7.76
C ALA A 191 -1.25 -12.13 8.85
N ALA A 192 -0.97 -11.56 10.01
CA ALA A 192 -1.96 -11.41 11.07
C ALA A 192 -3.03 -10.38 10.67
N THR A 193 -4.25 -10.61 11.10
CA THR A 193 -5.37 -9.68 10.89
C THR A 193 -5.31 -8.51 11.88
N GLN A 194 -6.15 -7.51 11.65
CA GLN A 194 -6.28 -6.37 12.57
C GLN A 194 -6.78 -6.77 13.97
N PHE A 195 -7.44 -7.92 14.14
CA PHE A 195 -7.89 -8.41 15.44
C PHE A 195 -6.78 -9.10 16.23
N GLU A 196 -5.72 -9.48 15.55
CA GLU A 196 -4.56 -10.22 16.06
C GLU A 196 -3.36 -9.32 16.37
N THR A 197 -3.50 -8.01 16.14
CA THR A 197 -2.47 -6.99 16.37
C THR A 197 -3.04 -5.80 17.11
N CYS A 198 -2.19 -5.03 17.78
CA CYS A 198 -2.51 -3.71 18.31
C CYS A 198 -2.00 -2.60 17.39
N GLY A 199 -2.42 -1.38 17.63
CA GLY A 199 -1.95 -0.21 16.89
C GLY A 199 -2.98 0.90 16.81
N THR A 200 -2.69 1.93 16.02
CA THR A 200 -3.57 3.06 15.82
C THR A 200 -4.25 3.04 14.47
N ALA A 201 -5.45 3.60 14.42
CA ALA A 201 -6.13 3.93 13.17
C ALA A 201 -6.57 5.38 13.20
N THR A 202 -6.25 6.14 12.15
CA THR A 202 -6.66 7.53 12.02
C THR A 202 -7.90 7.62 11.14
N ALA A 203 -9.00 8.10 11.70
CA ALA A 203 -10.22 8.35 10.96
C ALA A 203 -10.08 9.55 10.01
N SER A 204 -10.99 9.68 9.03
CA SER A 204 -10.98 10.79 8.06
C SER A 204 -11.09 12.18 8.68
N ASN A 205 -11.62 12.29 9.89
CA ASN A 205 -11.63 13.53 10.67
C ASN A 205 -10.32 13.78 11.45
N ARG A 206 -9.30 12.93 11.24
CA ARG A 206 -7.99 12.95 11.90
C ARG A 206 -8.01 12.63 13.40
N SER A 207 -9.07 12.00 13.89
CA SER A 207 -9.05 11.39 15.22
C SER A 207 -8.22 10.12 15.18
N ILE A 208 -7.20 10.05 16.02
CA ILE A 208 -6.39 8.85 16.20
C ILE A 208 -7.07 7.96 17.24
N GLN A 209 -7.31 6.72 16.89
CA GLN A 209 -7.97 5.74 17.73
C GLN A 209 -7.00 4.58 17.99
N TRP A 210 -6.81 4.23 19.25
CA TRP A 210 -6.07 3.04 19.62
C TRP A 210 -6.93 1.80 19.46
N ARG A 211 -6.33 0.72 19.02
CA ARG A 211 -6.95 -0.58 18.82
C ARG A 211 -6.15 -1.65 19.55
N GLU A 212 -6.78 -2.29 20.50
CA GLU A 212 -6.20 -3.42 21.23
C GLU A 212 -6.25 -4.70 20.40
N LYS A 213 -5.27 -5.56 20.65
CA LYS A 213 -5.29 -6.94 20.18
C LYS A 213 -6.42 -7.69 20.89
N VAL A 214 -7.26 -8.40 20.13
CA VAL A 214 -8.39 -9.16 20.65
C VAL A 214 -8.03 -10.63 20.87
N ILE A 215 -7.25 -11.20 19.96
CA ILE A 215 -6.78 -12.60 20.00
C ILE A 215 -5.32 -12.65 19.56
N ASP A 216 -4.63 -13.71 19.92
CA ASP A 216 -3.29 -13.97 19.38
C ASP A 216 -3.37 -14.40 17.91
N PRO A 217 -2.31 -14.13 17.10
CA PRO A 217 -2.23 -14.58 15.72
C PRO A 217 -2.53 -16.07 15.57
N LEU A 218 -3.45 -16.40 14.68
CA LEU A 218 -3.92 -17.77 14.45
C LEU A 218 -3.05 -18.50 13.44
N PHE A 219 -2.92 -19.81 13.59
CA PHE A 219 -2.21 -20.70 12.69
C PHE A 219 -0.73 -20.26 12.48
N GLU A 220 -0.33 -20.03 11.24
CA GLU A 220 1.02 -19.59 10.88
C GLU A 220 1.11 -18.08 10.66
N SER A 221 0.06 -17.31 11.02
CA SER A 221 0.06 -15.87 10.80
C SER A 221 1.05 -15.13 11.69
N VAL A 222 1.66 -14.11 11.11
CA VAL A 222 2.67 -13.27 11.76
C VAL A 222 2.33 -11.81 11.46
N PRO A 223 2.49 -10.88 12.42
CA PRO A 223 2.25 -9.46 12.18
C PRO A 223 3.15 -8.90 11.05
N ASP A 224 2.60 -8.02 10.22
CA ASP A 224 3.30 -7.46 9.06
C ASP A 224 4.66 -6.85 9.39
N HIS A 225 4.76 -6.08 10.48
CA HIS A 225 6.01 -5.44 10.90
C HIS A 225 7.09 -6.47 11.30
N VAL A 226 6.68 -7.63 11.81
CA VAL A 226 7.59 -8.74 12.13
C VAL A 226 8.08 -9.43 10.85
N ILE A 227 7.19 -9.61 9.87
CA ILE A 227 7.57 -10.13 8.55
C ILE A 227 8.56 -9.17 7.88
N MET A 228 8.31 -7.86 7.93
CA MET A 228 9.23 -6.83 7.41
C MET A 228 10.59 -6.89 8.10
N GLN A 229 10.61 -6.99 9.44
CA GLN A 229 11.86 -7.13 10.20
C GLN A 229 12.62 -8.40 9.79
N ALA A 230 11.93 -9.51 9.60
CA ALA A 230 12.56 -10.77 9.19
C ALA A 230 13.19 -10.70 7.78
N PHE A 231 12.58 -9.96 6.86
CA PHE A 231 13.20 -9.65 5.57
C PHE A 231 14.43 -8.75 5.74
N ALA A 232 14.33 -7.68 6.52
CA ALA A 232 15.42 -6.75 6.75
C ALA A 232 16.63 -7.45 7.39
N ASP A 233 16.40 -8.32 8.38
CA ASP A 233 17.46 -9.11 9.02
C ASP A 233 18.21 -9.99 8.02
N ARG A 234 17.47 -10.67 7.13
CA ARG A 234 18.06 -11.54 6.11
C ARG A 234 18.77 -10.76 4.99
N LEU A 235 18.34 -9.56 4.71
CA LEU A 235 18.95 -8.67 3.73
C LEU A 235 20.11 -7.85 4.31
N GLY A 236 20.37 -7.95 5.62
CA GLY A 236 21.54 -7.37 6.28
C GLY A 236 21.37 -5.92 6.76
N PHE A 237 20.15 -5.37 6.78
CA PHE A 237 19.87 -4.02 7.29
C PHE A 237 18.85 -3.97 8.44
N GLY A 238 18.57 -5.12 9.08
CA GLY A 238 17.59 -5.20 10.16
C GLY A 238 17.88 -4.30 11.35
N GLU A 239 19.14 -4.17 11.75
CA GLU A 239 19.53 -3.27 12.84
C GLU A 239 19.32 -1.79 12.45
N GLU A 240 19.56 -1.41 11.20
CA GLU A 240 19.32 -0.05 10.72
C GLU A 240 17.82 0.27 10.67
N LEU A 241 17.01 -0.68 10.21
CA LEU A 241 15.55 -0.52 10.14
C LEU A 241 14.95 -0.27 11.52
N SER A 242 15.38 -1.02 12.52
CA SER A 242 14.78 -1.01 13.87
C SER A 242 15.61 -0.28 14.93
N LYS A 243 16.65 0.46 14.56
CA LYS A 243 17.58 1.12 15.53
C LYS A 243 16.93 2.03 16.57
N ASN A 244 15.76 2.57 16.24
CA ASN A 244 15.02 3.48 17.13
C ASN A 244 13.91 2.79 17.92
N TYR A 245 13.76 1.47 17.76
CA TYR A 245 12.74 0.68 18.42
C TYR A 245 13.38 -0.26 19.46
N LYS A 246 12.66 -0.49 20.54
CA LYS A 246 12.99 -1.59 21.45
C LYS A 246 12.65 -2.90 20.74
N MET A 247 13.57 -3.82 20.71
CA MET A 247 13.37 -5.14 20.11
C MET A 247 12.89 -6.13 21.16
N LEU A 248 11.86 -6.88 20.80
CA LEU A 248 11.31 -7.98 21.58
C LEU A 248 11.65 -9.31 20.89
N ASN A 249 11.65 -10.37 21.69
CA ASN A 249 11.64 -11.74 21.18
C ASN A 249 10.22 -12.29 21.38
N SER A 250 9.47 -12.32 20.32
CA SER A 250 8.07 -12.74 20.34
C SER A 250 7.88 -14.10 19.70
N THR A 251 6.89 -14.84 20.13
CA THR A 251 6.58 -16.18 19.60
C THR A 251 5.35 -16.12 18.72
N PHE A 252 5.51 -16.39 17.42
CA PHE A 252 4.41 -16.56 16.48
C PHE A 252 4.59 -17.89 15.74
N ALA A 253 3.51 -18.60 15.53
CA ALA A 253 3.51 -19.91 14.86
C ALA A 253 4.53 -20.90 15.46
N GLY A 254 4.73 -20.87 16.79
CA GLY A 254 5.70 -21.73 17.48
C GLY A 254 7.18 -21.39 17.23
N LYS A 255 7.49 -20.29 16.60
CA LYS A 255 8.86 -19.84 16.31
C LYS A 255 9.16 -18.51 16.98
N GLN A 256 10.43 -18.29 17.30
CA GLN A 256 10.91 -17.02 17.86
C GLN A 256 11.17 -16.02 16.71
N TRP A 257 10.72 -14.80 16.92
CA TRP A 257 10.87 -13.69 15.98
C TRP A 257 11.40 -12.46 16.68
N ARG A 258 12.19 -11.69 15.95
CA ARG A 258 12.56 -10.33 16.37
C ARG A 258 11.41 -9.39 16.01
N GLU A 259 10.86 -8.74 17.00
CA GLU A 259 9.74 -7.82 16.84
C GLU A 259 10.12 -6.42 17.29
N PRO A 260 10.09 -5.40 16.39
CA PRO A 260 10.22 -4.02 16.83
C PRO A 260 8.95 -3.61 17.59
N GLN A 261 9.13 -3.10 18.81
CA GLN A 261 8.02 -2.57 19.60
C GLN A 261 7.61 -1.22 19.01
N ILE A 262 6.44 -1.19 18.39
CA ILE A 262 5.88 -0.03 17.68
C ILE A 262 4.84 0.74 18.50
N GLU A 263 4.74 0.45 19.79
CA GLU A 263 3.84 1.11 20.74
C GLU A 263 4.33 2.49 21.19
#